data_499231b93c696c3eeebec1f87577a1b7
#
_entry.id   499231b93c696c3eeebec1f87577a1b7
#
_cell.length_a   1.000
_cell.length_b   1.000
_cell.length_c   1.000
_cell.angle_alpha   90.00
_cell.angle_beta   90.00
_cell.angle_gamma   90.00
#
_symmetry.space_group_name_H-M   'P 1'
#
loop_
_entity.id
_entity.type
_entity.pdbx_description
1 polymer ?
#
loop_
_entity_poly.entity_id
_entity_poly.type
_entity_poly.pdbx_seq_one_letter_code
_entity_poly.pdbx_strand_id
1 'polypeptide(L)'
;QFCREYFIGIEPSTSSRTRIAYAYDLGVFFHYLHENNSTLSKIEITDFPIDILEQITPMDIEEYLMYLKYYVKDGIEHSNDEQSLKRKLSSLKSFYNYYYRNELITQNPAAIVKMPKLHEKNIVRLDVDEVAILLDEVESGEKLTKRQQAYHEKTKVRDLAILTLML
;
A
#
# COMPACT_ATOMS: atom_id res chain seq x y z
N GLN A 1 8.58 20.20 6.47
CA GLN A 1 7.52 20.89 7.23
C GLN A 1 6.13 20.63 6.64
N PHE A 2 5.93 20.81 5.34
CA PHE A 2 4.61 20.67 4.70
C PHE A 2 3.99 19.27 4.86
N CYS A 3 4.73 18.16 4.83
CA CYS A 3 4.18 16.83 5.09
C CYS A 3 3.48 16.74 6.47
N ARG A 4 4.02 17.39 7.49
CA ARG A 4 3.38 17.43 8.82
C ARG A 4 2.04 18.16 8.79
N GLU A 5 1.96 19.26 8.07
CA GLU A 5 0.71 20.04 7.91
C GLU A 5 -0.38 19.20 7.24
N TYR A 6 -0.01 18.46 6.19
CA TYR A 6 -0.92 17.50 5.54
C TYR A 6 -1.47 16.47 6.53
N PHE A 7 -0.61 15.80 7.32
CA PHE A 7 -1.06 14.77 8.26
C PHE A 7 -1.94 15.32 9.39
N ILE A 8 -1.70 16.55 9.83
CA ILE A 8 -2.59 17.25 10.77
C ILE A 8 -3.94 17.52 10.09
N GLY A 9 -3.94 18.00 8.85
CA GLY A 9 -5.15 18.36 8.12
C GLY A 9 -6.08 17.19 7.79
N ILE A 10 -5.53 16.00 7.55
CA ILE A 10 -6.32 14.78 7.26
C ILE A 10 -6.69 13.97 8.51
N GLU A 11 -6.17 14.35 9.67
CA GLU A 11 -6.39 13.60 10.92
C GLU A 11 -7.88 13.38 11.25
N PRO A 12 -8.77 14.38 11.14
CA PRO A 12 -10.18 14.21 11.48
C PRO A 12 -10.94 13.24 10.55
N SER A 13 -10.43 13.00 9.33
CA SER A 13 -11.11 12.22 8.29
C SER A 13 -10.50 10.85 8.03
N THR A 14 -9.38 10.51 8.71
CA THR A 14 -8.62 9.28 8.42
C THR A 14 -8.23 8.53 9.69
N SER A 15 -8.19 7.19 9.59
CA SER A 15 -7.69 6.36 10.68
C SER A 15 -6.17 6.52 10.85
N SER A 16 -5.66 6.25 12.06
CA SER A 16 -4.21 6.24 12.32
C SER A 16 -3.46 5.27 11.40
N ARG A 17 -4.06 4.10 11.11
CA ARG A 17 -3.48 3.12 10.19
C ARG A 17 -3.36 3.67 8.76
N THR A 18 -4.37 4.40 8.29
CA THR A 18 -4.35 5.06 6.97
C THR A 18 -3.24 6.11 6.91
N ARG A 19 -3.09 6.94 7.95
CA ARG A 19 -2.04 7.96 8.01
C ARG A 19 -0.64 7.36 7.98
N ILE A 20 -0.42 6.28 8.72
CA ILE A 20 0.86 5.54 8.69
C ILE A 20 1.14 5.00 7.28
N ALA A 21 0.16 4.37 6.64
CA ALA A 21 0.32 3.87 5.28
C ALA A 21 0.64 5.00 4.28
N TYR A 22 -0.04 6.13 4.38
CA TYR A 22 0.23 7.31 3.55
C TYR A 22 1.62 7.90 3.80
N ALA A 23 2.08 7.92 5.05
CA ALA A 23 3.43 8.39 5.37
C ALA A 23 4.50 7.53 4.69
N TYR A 24 4.35 6.20 4.72
CA TYR A 24 5.25 5.29 3.99
C TYR A 24 5.19 5.53 2.48
N ASP A 25 4.00 5.68 1.91
CA ASP A 25 3.84 5.89 0.46
C ASP A 25 4.46 7.20 -0.01
N LEU A 26 4.23 8.28 0.72
CA LEU A 26 4.83 9.59 0.44
C LEU A 26 6.35 9.57 0.65
N GLY A 27 6.83 8.84 1.65
CA GLY A 27 8.26 8.62 1.85
C GLY A 27 8.93 7.98 0.63
N VAL A 28 8.29 6.94 0.04
CA VAL A 28 8.79 6.30 -1.19
C VAL A 28 8.77 7.29 -2.37
N PHE A 29 7.74 8.12 -2.48
CA PHE A 29 7.64 9.13 -3.55
C PHE A 29 8.74 10.19 -3.44
N PHE A 30 8.98 10.74 -2.26
CA PHE A 30 10.03 11.74 -2.07
C PHE A 30 11.45 11.17 -2.24
N HIS A 31 11.67 9.90 -1.87
CA HIS A 31 12.92 9.21 -2.19
C HIS A 31 13.11 9.06 -3.70
N TYR A 32 12.06 8.64 -4.42
CA TYR A 32 12.10 8.56 -5.88
C TYR A 32 12.46 9.90 -6.51
N LEU A 33 11.83 10.99 -6.07
CA LEU A 33 12.15 12.34 -6.56
C LEU A 33 13.60 12.73 -6.26
N HIS A 34 14.08 12.43 -5.05
CA HIS A 34 15.47 12.71 -4.67
C HIS A 34 16.48 11.96 -5.55
N GLU A 35 16.22 10.69 -5.86
CA GLU A 35 17.14 9.87 -6.65
C GLU A 35 17.11 10.21 -8.16
N ASN A 36 15.95 10.61 -8.68
CA ASN A 36 15.73 10.77 -10.13
C ASN A 36 15.69 12.24 -10.60
N ASN A 37 15.80 13.21 -9.69
CA ASN A 37 15.82 14.63 -10.05
C ASN A 37 17.16 15.25 -9.64
N SER A 38 17.94 15.73 -10.62
CA SER A 38 19.29 16.28 -10.41
C SER A 38 19.36 17.52 -9.52
N THR A 39 18.27 18.26 -9.41
CA THR A 39 18.17 19.42 -8.51
C THR A 39 17.90 18.98 -7.09
N LEU A 40 16.97 18.03 -6.92
CA LEU A 40 16.54 17.54 -5.61
C LEU A 40 17.55 16.60 -4.96
N SER A 41 18.34 15.89 -5.75
CA SER A 41 19.42 15.03 -5.22
C SER A 41 20.48 15.76 -4.39
N LYS A 42 20.51 17.09 -4.47
CA LYS A 42 21.44 17.96 -3.72
C LYS A 42 20.84 18.51 -2.42
N ILE A 43 19.58 18.27 -2.16
CA ILE A 43 18.83 18.83 -1.02
C ILE A 43 18.32 17.65 -0.18
N GLU A 44 18.47 17.72 1.11
CA GLU A 44 17.91 16.70 2.02
C GLU A 44 16.37 16.65 1.84
N ILE A 45 15.79 15.44 1.84
CA ILE A 45 14.36 15.24 1.64
C ILE A 45 13.51 16.03 2.67
N THR A 46 14.05 16.22 3.88
CA THR A 46 13.41 17.01 4.94
C THR A 46 13.30 18.49 4.61
N ASP A 47 14.18 19.00 3.75
CA ASP A 47 14.32 20.41 3.41
C ASP A 47 13.70 20.76 2.05
N PHE A 48 13.01 19.81 1.43
CA PHE A 48 12.30 20.06 0.18
C PHE A 48 11.31 21.22 0.35
N PRO A 49 11.38 22.24 -0.53
CA PRO A 49 10.44 23.34 -0.50
C PRO A 49 9.07 22.88 -1.06
N ILE A 50 8.00 23.53 -0.61
CA ILE A 50 6.64 23.21 -1.10
C ILE A 50 6.48 23.46 -2.60
N ASP A 51 7.19 24.42 -3.14
CA ASP A 51 7.15 24.81 -4.56
C ASP A 51 7.52 23.67 -5.51
N ILE A 52 8.19 22.64 -4.98
CA ILE A 52 8.47 21.43 -5.75
C ILE A 52 7.19 20.75 -6.23
N LEU A 53 6.11 20.84 -5.47
CA LEU A 53 4.84 20.22 -5.83
C LEU A 53 4.25 20.80 -7.11
N GLU A 54 4.54 22.06 -7.43
CA GLU A 54 4.12 22.71 -8.66
C GLU A 54 5.01 22.37 -9.88
N GLN A 55 6.21 21.87 -9.62
CA GLN A 55 7.14 21.47 -10.70
C GLN A 55 6.89 20.03 -11.16
N ILE A 56 6.22 19.23 -10.38
CA ILE A 56 5.87 17.85 -10.73
C ILE A 56 4.74 17.84 -11.74
N THR A 57 4.95 17.13 -12.83
CA THR A 57 3.97 16.95 -13.91
C THR A 57 3.20 15.64 -13.77
N PRO A 58 2.06 15.45 -14.46
CA PRO A 58 1.40 14.15 -14.54
C PRO A 58 2.31 13.05 -15.07
N MET A 59 3.23 13.39 -15.99
CA MET A 59 4.21 12.45 -16.56
C MET A 59 5.19 11.93 -15.51
N ASP A 60 5.69 12.81 -14.65
CA ASP A 60 6.60 12.40 -13.54
C ASP A 60 5.90 11.41 -12.59
N ILE A 61 4.60 11.57 -12.36
CA ILE A 61 3.83 10.63 -11.55
C ILE A 61 3.62 9.30 -12.29
N GLU A 62 3.41 9.32 -13.59
CA GLU A 62 3.31 8.09 -14.40
C GLU A 62 4.65 7.33 -14.41
N GLU A 63 5.78 8.03 -14.55
CA GLU A 63 7.12 7.45 -14.44
C GLU A 63 7.37 6.86 -13.04
N TYR A 64 6.95 7.57 -12.00
CA TYR A 64 6.99 7.04 -10.64
C TYR A 64 6.17 5.74 -10.49
N LEU A 65 4.98 5.65 -11.09
CA LEU A 65 4.19 4.42 -11.08
C LEU A 65 4.87 3.27 -11.85
N MET A 66 5.62 3.57 -12.91
CA MET A 66 6.44 2.58 -13.60
C MET A 66 7.60 2.09 -12.73
N TYR A 67 8.32 3.02 -12.08
CA TYR A 67 9.38 2.70 -11.12
C TYR A 67 8.89 1.79 -10.00
N LEU A 68 7.71 2.06 -9.46
CA LEU A 68 7.12 1.26 -8.36
C LEU A 68 6.87 -0.20 -8.72
N LYS A 69 6.73 -0.57 -10.00
CA LYS A 69 6.52 -1.98 -10.39
C LYS A 69 7.69 -2.86 -9.96
N TYR A 70 8.89 -2.32 -10.05
CA TYR A 70 10.11 -2.95 -9.57
C TYR A 70 11.16 -1.88 -9.25
N TYR A 71 11.65 -1.86 -8.03
CA TYR A 71 12.74 -0.97 -7.62
C TYR A 71 13.57 -1.61 -6.51
N VAL A 72 14.80 -1.13 -6.35
CA VAL A 72 15.70 -1.55 -5.28
C VAL A 72 15.85 -0.37 -4.30
N LYS A 73 15.63 -0.63 -3.02
CA LYS A 73 15.86 0.35 -1.96
C LYS A 73 16.68 -0.30 -0.85
N ASP A 74 17.76 0.34 -0.43
CA ASP A 74 18.67 -0.15 0.62
C ASP A 74 19.19 -1.58 0.33
N GLY A 75 19.40 -1.92 -0.94
CA GLY A 75 19.82 -3.24 -1.40
C GLY A 75 18.72 -4.31 -1.38
N ILE A 76 17.49 -3.94 -1.07
CA ILE A 76 16.32 -4.83 -1.05
C ILE A 76 15.45 -4.59 -2.29
N GLU A 77 15.13 -5.67 -2.99
CA GLU A 77 14.23 -5.63 -4.12
C GLU A 77 12.76 -5.50 -3.66
N HIS A 78 12.06 -4.56 -4.26
CA HIS A 78 10.65 -4.31 -4.02
C HIS A 78 9.86 -4.44 -5.32
N SER A 79 8.74 -5.14 -5.27
CA SER A 79 7.76 -5.18 -6.35
C SER A 79 6.38 -4.84 -5.80
N ASN A 80 5.57 -4.16 -6.60
CA ASN A 80 4.22 -3.81 -6.21
C ASN A 80 3.21 -4.39 -7.19
N ASP A 81 2.19 -5.04 -6.66
CA ASP A 81 1.02 -5.46 -7.41
C ASP A 81 0.09 -4.26 -7.73
N GLU A 82 -0.93 -4.49 -8.54
CA GLU A 82 -1.87 -3.45 -8.96
C GLU A 82 -2.61 -2.79 -7.79
N GLN A 83 -2.91 -3.54 -6.72
CA GLN A 83 -3.57 -3.01 -5.53
C GLN A 83 -2.64 -2.07 -4.76
N SER A 84 -1.37 -2.45 -4.65
CA SER A 84 -0.34 -1.63 -4.01
C SER A 84 -0.08 -0.34 -4.79
N LEU A 85 0.01 -0.42 -6.12
CA LEU A 85 0.15 0.75 -7.00
C LEU A 85 -1.06 1.69 -6.86
N LYS A 86 -2.28 1.14 -6.87
CA LYS A 86 -3.51 1.90 -6.69
C LYS A 86 -3.54 2.63 -5.34
N ARG A 87 -3.13 1.95 -4.25
CA ARG A 87 -3.07 2.54 -2.93
C ARG A 87 -2.05 3.69 -2.88
N LYS A 88 -0.84 3.49 -3.44
CA LYS A 88 0.21 4.52 -3.50
C LYS A 88 -0.21 5.74 -4.31
N LEU A 89 -0.87 5.55 -5.44
CA LEU A 89 -1.45 6.67 -6.20
C LEU A 89 -2.58 7.35 -5.44
N SER A 90 -3.40 6.61 -4.68
CA SER A 90 -4.46 7.20 -3.84
C SER A 90 -3.89 8.08 -2.74
N SER A 91 -2.78 7.69 -2.09
CA SER A 91 -2.12 8.51 -1.08
C SER A 91 -1.58 9.80 -1.70
N LEU A 92 -0.98 9.72 -2.90
CA LEU A 92 -0.46 10.88 -3.63
C LEU A 92 -1.59 11.82 -4.09
N LYS A 93 -2.71 11.27 -4.60
CA LYS A 93 -3.90 12.07 -4.95
C LYS A 93 -4.49 12.78 -3.72
N SER A 94 -4.55 12.11 -2.57
CA SER A 94 -5.01 12.71 -1.32
C SER A 94 -4.09 13.87 -0.90
N PHE A 95 -2.78 13.67 -1.02
CA PHE A 95 -1.77 14.66 -0.69
C PHE A 95 -1.88 15.91 -1.57
N TYR A 96 -1.87 15.76 -2.89
CA TYR A 96 -2.01 16.87 -3.82
C TYR A 96 -3.36 17.57 -3.70
N ASN A 97 -4.44 16.80 -3.47
CA ASN A 97 -5.77 17.38 -3.29
C ASN A 97 -5.87 18.24 -2.02
N TYR A 98 -5.18 17.87 -0.95
CA TYR A 98 -5.10 18.68 0.25
C TYR A 98 -4.49 20.06 -0.04
N TYR A 99 -3.34 20.11 -0.68
CA TYR A 99 -2.66 21.37 -0.99
C TYR A 99 -3.43 22.22 -2.01
N TYR A 100 -3.98 21.57 -3.03
CA TYR A 100 -4.79 22.24 -4.05
C TYR A 100 -6.06 22.87 -3.45
N ARG A 101 -6.77 22.16 -2.58
CA ARG A 101 -7.98 22.69 -1.92
C ARG A 101 -7.72 23.80 -0.92
N ASN A 102 -6.53 23.86 -0.35
CA ASN A 102 -6.10 24.95 0.53
C ASN A 102 -5.40 26.08 -0.24
N GLU A 103 -5.46 26.08 -1.57
CA GLU A 103 -4.90 27.11 -2.45
C GLU A 103 -3.38 27.35 -2.24
N LEU A 104 -2.67 26.31 -1.76
CA LEU A 104 -1.23 26.33 -1.54
C LEU A 104 -0.43 25.90 -2.77
N ILE A 105 -1.11 25.31 -3.74
CA ILE A 105 -0.61 24.99 -5.10
C ILE A 105 -1.70 25.35 -6.11
N THR A 106 -1.29 25.75 -7.30
CA THR A 106 -2.21 26.19 -8.36
C THR A 106 -2.70 25.06 -9.25
N GLN A 107 -1.98 23.92 -9.25
CA GLN A 107 -2.26 22.77 -10.09
C GLN A 107 -2.24 21.48 -9.29
N ASN A 108 -3.04 20.48 -9.71
CA ASN A 108 -3.06 19.15 -9.12
C ASN A 108 -2.74 18.09 -10.19
N PRO A 109 -1.45 17.81 -10.46
CA PRO A 109 -1.04 16.85 -11.47
C PRO A 109 -1.52 15.42 -11.16
N ALA A 110 -1.62 15.04 -9.88
CA ALA A 110 -2.07 13.72 -9.49
C ALA A 110 -3.55 13.46 -9.84
N ALA A 111 -4.40 14.50 -9.94
CA ALA A 111 -5.80 14.33 -10.28
C ALA A 111 -5.98 13.74 -11.68
N ILE A 112 -5.12 14.13 -12.63
CA ILE A 112 -5.18 13.76 -14.06
C ILE A 112 -4.73 12.32 -14.29
N VAL A 113 -3.79 11.81 -13.48
CA VAL A 113 -3.23 10.45 -13.62
C VAL A 113 -4.31 9.40 -13.42
N LYS A 114 -4.42 8.47 -14.38
CA LYS A 114 -5.41 7.40 -14.34
C LYS A 114 -5.04 6.37 -13.27
N MET A 115 -6.05 5.90 -12.54
CA MET A 115 -5.86 4.80 -11.59
C MET A 115 -5.49 3.51 -12.33
N PRO A 116 -4.53 2.72 -11.81
CA PRO A 116 -4.25 1.39 -12.32
C PRO A 116 -5.51 0.53 -12.36
N LYS A 117 -5.71 -0.20 -13.46
CA LYS A 117 -6.79 -1.18 -13.55
C LYS A 117 -6.45 -2.35 -12.63
N LEU A 118 -7.42 -2.81 -11.89
CA LEU A 118 -7.31 -4.05 -11.13
C LEU A 118 -7.81 -5.18 -12.01
N HIS A 119 -6.98 -6.19 -12.20
CA HIS A 119 -7.44 -7.45 -12.76
C HIS A 119 -8.14 -8.23 -11.65
N GLU A 120 -9.33 -8.73 -11.93
CA GLU A 120 -10.04 -9.59 -11.01
C GLU A 120 -9.20 -10.87 -10.83
N LYS A 121 -8.82 -11.14 -9.58
CA LYS A 121 -8.23 -12.45 -9.26
C LYS A 121 -9.36 -13.47 -9.35
N ASN A 122 -9.15 -14.52 -10.15
CA ASN A 122 -10.04 -15.66 -10.11
C ASN A 122 -10.18 -16.13 -8.66
N ILE A 123 -11.40 -16.12 -8.16
CA ILE A 123 -11.70 -16.66 -6.84
C ILE A 123 -11.54 -18.17 -6.98
N VAL A 124 -10.49 -18.72 -6.43
CA VAL A 124 -10.33 -20.17 -6.30
C VAL A 124 -11.36 -20.60 -5.26
N ARG A 125 -12.33 -21.39 -5.70
CA ARG A 125 -13.32 -22.00 -4.81
C ARG A 125 -12.90 -23.44 -4.60
N LEU A 126 -12.97 -23.88 -3.36
CA LEU A 126 -12.82 -25.29 -3.04
C LEU A 126 -14.06 -26.02 -3.54
N ASP A 127 -13.89 -27.20 -4.12
CA ASP A 127 -14.99 -28.12 -4.38
C ASP A 127 -15.38 -28.90 -3.12
N VAL A 128 -16.42 -29.71 -3.21
CA VAL A 128 -16.95 -30.43 -2.04
C VAL A 128 -15.93 -31.40 -1.46
N ASP A 129 -15.13 -32.04 -2.30
CA ASP A 129 -14.12 -33.01 -1.86
C ASP A 129 -12.93 -32.29 -1.21
N GLU A 130 -12.51 -31.15 -1.76
CA GLU A 130 -11.47 -30.31 -1.17
C GLU A 130 -11.89 -29.72 0.18
N VAL A 131 -13.17 -29.35 0.32
CA VAL A 131 -13.75 -28.90 1.60
C VAL A 131 -13.71 -30.04 2.63
N ALA A 132 -14.09 -31.24 2.26
CA ALA A 132 -14.05 -32.40 3.14
C ALA A 132 -12.61 -32.68 3.62
N ILE A 133 -11.64 -32.69 2.70
CA ILE A 133 -10.21 -32.85 3.02
C ILE A 133 -9.73 -31.75 3.97
N LEU A 134 -10.12 -30.48 3.73
CA LEU A 134 -9.75 -29.36 4.59
C LEU A 134 -10.28 -29.55 6.02
N LEU A 135 -11.53 -29.94 6.16
CA LEU A 135 -12.15 -30.17 7.48
C LEU A 135 -11.48 -31.33 8.23
N ASP A 136 -11.22 -32.44 7.54
CA ASP A 136 -10.52 -33.60 8.09
C ASP A 136 -9.09 -33.23 8.57
N GLU A 137 -8.35 -32.44 7.80
CA GLU A 137 -7.01 -31.95 8.18
C GLU A 137 -7.07 -31.00 9.39
N VAL A 138 -8.08 -30.16 9.49
CA VAL A 138 -8.28 -29.27 10.65
C VAL A 138 -8.70 -30.07 11.89
N GLU A 139 -9.40 -31.16 11.74
CA GLU A 139 -9.79 -32.04 12.83
C GLU A 139 -8.63 -32.93 13.30
N SER A 140 -7.95 -33.60 12.37
CA SER A 140 -6.90 -34.57 12.67
C SER A 140 -5.55 -33.92 13.00
N GLY A 141 -5.15 -32.89 12.28
CA GLY A 141 -3.84 -32.25 12.41
C GLY A 141 -2.66 -33.12 11.98
N GLU A 142 -2.90 -34.17 11.19
CA GLU A 142 -1.88 -35.18 10.85
C GLU A 142 -0.66 -34.63 10.11
N LYS A 143 -0.87 -33.60 9.26
CA LYS A 143 0.21 -32.98 8.49
C LYS A 143 0.94 -31.87 9.24
N LEU A 144 0.58 -31.61 10.50
CA LEU A 144 1.20 -30.55 11.28
C LEU A 144 2.54 -31.00 11.88
N THR A 145 3.46 -30.06 11.97
CA THR A 145 4.71 -30.26 12.71
C THR A 145 4.41 -30.39 14.22
N LYS A 146 5.30 -31.03 15.00
CA LYS A 146 5.16 -31.19 16.46
C LYS A 146 4.86 -29.88 17.19
N ARG A 147 5.46 -28.75 16.74
CA ARG A 147 5.22 -27.45 17.32
C ARG A 147 3.82 -26.93 16.98
N GLN A 148 3.34 -27.13 15.77
CA GLN A 148 2.01 -26.75 15.34
C GLN A 148 0.93 -27.59 16.03
N GLN A 149 1.17 -28.89 16.26
CA GLN A 149 0.26 -29.79 16.97
C GLN A 149 -0.06 -29.30 18.39
N ALA A 150 0.93 -28.74 19.10
CA ALA A 150 0.72 -28.21 20.46
C ALA A 150 -0.25 -26.99 20.48
N TYR A 151 -0.33 -26.23 19.39
CA TYR A 151 -1.33 -25.16 19.21
C TYR A 151 -2.66 -25.71 18.71
N HIS A 152 -2.62 -26.65 17.77
CA HIS A 152 -3.77 -27.30 17.18
C HIS A 152 -4.67 -27.92 18.25
N GLU A 153 -4.12 -28.67 19.18
CA GLU A 153 -4.88 -29.27 20.30
C GLU A 153 -5.67 -28.25 21.13
N LYS A 154 -5.21 -27.00 21.19
CA LYS A 154 -5.91 -25.92 21.91
C LYS A 154 -6.95 -25.20 21.08
N THR A 155 -6.82 -25.20 19.76
CA THR A 155 -7.61 -24.34 18.85
C THR A 155 -8.50 -25.12 17.90
N LYS A 156 -8.30 -26.42 17.71
CA LYS A 156 -8.98 -27.24 16.70
C LYS A 156 -10.51 -27.14 16.73
N VAL A 157 -11.12 -27.16 17.91
CA VAL A 157 -12.59 -27.06 18.04
C VAL A 157 -13.09 -25.69 17.57
N ARG A 158 -12.39 -24.63 17.96
CA ARG A 158 -12.72 -23.27 17.52
C ARG A 158 -12.54 -23.12 16.00
N ASP A 159 -11.41 -23.59 15.49
CA ASP A 159 -11.03 -23.43 14.09
C ASP A 159 -11.96 -24.25 13.19
N LEU A 160 -12.32 -25.47 13.61
CA LEU A 160 -13.31 -26.30 12.94
C LEU A 160 -14.70 -25.64 12.94
N ALA A 161 -15.15 -25.10 14.09
CA ALA A 161 -16.42 -24.39 14.17
C ALA A 161 -16.47 -23.15 13.27
N ILE A 162 -15.39 -22.37 13.20
CA ILE A 162 -15.30 -21.20 12.32
C ILE A 162 -15.41 -21.64 10.85
N LEU A 163 -14.64 -22.64 10.44
CA LEU A 163 -14.68 -23.12 9.04
C LEU A 163 -16.03 -23.68 8.68
N THR A 164 -16.65 -24.49 9.53
CA THR A 164 -17.99 -25.03 9.31
C THR A 164 -19.08 -23.97 9.17
N LEU A 165 -18.89 -22.80 9.82
CA LEU A 165 -19.83 -21.67 9.68
C LEU A 165 -19.57 -20.83 8.42
N MET A 166 -18.38 -20.90 7.82
CA MET A 166 -18.00 -20.14 6.63
C MET A 166 -18.25 -20.88 5.32
N LEU A 167 -18.40 -22.20 5.38
CA LEU A 167 -18.67 -23.10 4.25
C LEU A 167 -20.17 -23.33 4.06
#